data_70e6fc10fc90473c368675dd9dfa57cf
#
_entry.id   70e6fc10fc90473c368675dd9dfa57cf
#
_cell.length_a   1.000
_cell.length_b   1.000
_cell.length_c   1.000
_cell.angle_alpha   90.00
_cell.angle_beta   90.00
_cell.angle_gamma   90.00
#
_symmetry.space_group_name_H-M   'P 1'
#
loop_
_entity.id
_entity.type
_entity.pdbx_description
1 polymer ?
#
loop_
_entity_poly.entity_id
_entity_poly.type
_entity_poly.pdbx_seq_one_letter_code
_entity_poly.pdbx_strand_id
1 'polypeptide(L)'
;MKKALKKALFIDRDGTLIVEPPVDMQVDSLAKLEFVPGAISALKVLRGLDFELVMATNQDGLGTDSFPEEDFRIPQEKMLRTLAGEGVLFDDMLIDRTFESDGAPTRKPRTGMFGRYTGGGYDLAASYVVGDRATDILLARNLGARGILFAQETAGRRMLREAGAEEACVLISDSWAEIAEYIRRGERRVVVTRETRETRITVRLDLDGKGFGGKEFGGVSADRPAAGTGGAPENGADTKNPVDPDANNGPEGNRAGAKNPADGWNNDVWNGNSSNSDGRNADNRNRDDGNDNSRNCNSRINDSNSDGRNGNNSNCGDGISTGLRFLDHMLAQIAHHGGVALEVEARGDLDIDEHHTMEDVAIVLGEAIDRALGSKAGIGRYGFALPMDDCRALVLLDFGGRIDFEWDAEFRRERVGDVPTEMFRHFFHSLCCAARCNLQIAAKGDNDHHKAEAIFKAFARALRMAVARSGFGYDIPSSKGVL
;
A
#
# COMPACT_ATOMS: atom_id res chain seq x y z
N MET A 1 -1.47 -20.18 -6.35
CA MET A 1 -1.60 -18.76 -6.01
C MET A 1 -2.89 -18.21 -6.57
N LYS A 2 -3.81 -17.67 -5.77
CA LYS A 2 -4.99 -16.96 -6.31
C LYS A 2 -4.47 -15.72 -7.03
N LYS A 3 -4.86 -15.53 -8.30
CA LYS A 3 -4.54 -14.33 -9.07
C LYS A 3 -5.12 -13.11 -8.32
N ALA A 4 -4.32 -12.09 -8.07
CA ALA A 4 -4.80 -10.85 -7.49
C ALA A 4 -5.90 -10.27 -8.39
N LEU A 5 -7.01 -9.82 -7.79
CA LEU A 5 -8.08 -9.15 -8.51
C LEU A 5 -7.59 -7.80 -8.99
N LYS A 6 -7.99 -7.40 -10.19
CA LYS A 6 -7.71 -6.07 -10.71
C LYS A 6 -8.59 -5.03 -10.04
N LYS A 7 -8.13 -3.78 -10.01
CA LYS A 7 -8.91 -2.63 -9.57
C LYS A 7 -9.23 -1.73 -10.75
N ALA A 8 -10.37 -1.06 -10.73
CA ALA A 8 -10.78 -0.13 -11.76
C ALA A 8 -11.03 1.27 -11.18
N LEU A 9 -10.68 2.27 -11.96
CA LEU A 9 -11.01 3.67 -11.69
C LEU A 9 -11.93 4.15 -12.80
N PHE A 10 -13.24 4.18 -12.50
CA PHE A 10 -14.26 4.67 -13.42
C PHE A 10 -14.34 6.18 -13.30
N ILE A 11 -14.20 6.87 -14.41
CA ILE A 11 -14.12 8.33 -14.45
C ILE A 11 -15.16 8.85 -15.43
N ASP A 12 -16.01 9.75 -14.97
CA ASP A 12 -16.94 10.45 -15.85
C ASP A 12 -16.19 11.44 -16.76
N ARG A 13 -16.83 11.83 -17.86
CA ARG A 13 -16.23 12.70 -18.87
C ARG A 13 -16.61 14.16 -18.66
N ASP A 14 -17.88 14.50 -18.87
CA ASP A 14 -18.38 15.87 -18.86
C ASP A 14 -18.56 16.36 -17.42
N GLY A 15 -18.17 17.60 -17.12
CA GLY A 15 -18.16 18.13 -15.77
C GLY A 15 -17.03 17.57 -14.86
N THR A 16 -16.33 16.54 -15.31
CA THR A 16 -15.32 15.82 -14.52
C THR A 16 -13.92 15.90 -15.14
N LEU A 17 -13.73 15.41 -16.37
CA LEU A 17 -12.46 15.50 -17.12
C LEU A 17 -12.39 16.75 -17.98
N ILE A 18 -13.51 17.08 -18.60
CA ILE A 18 -13.67 18.27 -19.42
C ILE A 18 -14.84 19.09 -18.89
N VAL A 19 -14.75 20.40 -19.11
CA VAL A 19 -15.77 21.35 -18.66
C VAL A 19 -17.05 21.10 -19.42
N GLU A 20 -18.17 20.92 -18.70
CA GLU A 20 -19.49 20.79 -19.29
C GLU A 20 -20.02 22.19 -19.69
N PRO A 21 -20.45 22.41 -20.96
CA PRO A 21 -21.04 23.67 -21.37
C PRO A 21 -22.35 23.95 -20.61
N PRO A 22 -22.54 25.17 -20.08
CA PRO A 22 -23.67 25.45 -19.17
C PRO A 22 -25.05 25.57 -19.86
N VAL A 23 -25.10 25.62 -21.19
CA VAL A 23 -26.35 25.87 -21.94
C VAL A 23 -26.96 24.57 -22.45
N ASP A 24 -26.23 23.80 -23.20
CA ASP A 24 -26.68 22.58 -23.86
C ASP A 24 -26.10 21.30 -23.28
N MET A 25 -25.15 21.42 -22.34
CA MET A 25 -24.50 20.30 -21.66
C MET A 25 -23.83 19.28 -22.61
N GLN A 26 -23.51 19.73 -23.84
CA GLN A 26 -22.90 18.89 -24.87
C GLN A 26 -21.59 19.49 -25.37
N VAL A 27 -20.52 18.70 -25.39
CA VAL A 27 -19.24 19.05 -26.02
C VAL A 27 -19.26 18.52 -27.44
N ASP A 28 -19.89 19.26 -28.33
CA ASP A 28 -20.18 18.92 -29.73
C ASP A 28 -19.18 19.50 -30.73
N SER A 29 -18.22 20.28 -30.25
CA SER A 29 -17.22 20.94 -31.10
C SER A 29 -15.88 21.13 -30.39
N LEU A 30 -14.81 21.30 -31.15
CA LEU A 30 -13.48 21.61 -30.60
C LEU A 30 -13.46 22.94 -29.82
N ALA A 31 -14.33 23.88 -30.17
CA ALA A 31 -14.45 25.17 -29.48
C ALA A 31 -14.97 25.04 -28.04
N LYS A 32 -15.73 23.98 -27.76
CA LYS A 32 -16.26 23.67 -26.43
C LYS A 32 -15.37 22.72 -25.62
N LEU A 33 -14.34 22.16 -26.25
CA LEU A 33 -13.44 21.22 -25.57
C LEU A 33 -12.45 21.98 -24.69
N GLU A 34 -12.68 21.94 -23.39
CA GLU A 34 -11.82 22.51 -22.37
C GLU A 34 -11.59 21.49 -21.25
N PHE A 35 -10.33 21.24 -20.87
CA PHE A 35 -10.01 20.34 -19.76
C PHE A 35 -10.29 21.02 -18.42
N VAL A 36 -10.85 20.26 -17.49
CA VAL A 36 -10.94 20.70 -16.10
C VAL A 36 -9.53 20.91 -15.54
N PRO A 37 -9.27 22.03 -14.85
CA PRO A 37 -7.95 22.33 -14.31
C PRO A 37 -7.41 21.20 -13.43
N GLY A 38 -6.17 20.78 -13.71
CA GLY A 38 -5.50 19.71 -12.96
C GLY A 38 -5.85 18.27 -13.39
N ALA A 39 -6.89 18.05 -14.22
CA ALA A 39 -7.31 16.70 -14.63
C ALA A 39 -6.18 15.90 -15.29
N ILE A 40 -5.48 16.48 -16.27
CA ILE A 40 -4.38 15.78 -16.97
C ILE A 40 -3.27 15.40 -15.99
N SER A 41 -2.84 16.32 -15.13
CA SER A 41 -1.78 16.07 -14.15
C SER A 41 -2.18 14.98 -13.15
N ALA A 42 -3.42 14.99 -12.67
CA ALA A 42 -3.96 13.98 -11.79
C ALA A 42 -4.04 12.61 -12.47
N LEU A 43 -4.53 12.54 -13.70
CA LEU A 43 -4.61 11.30 -14.47
C LEU A 43 -3.22 10.68 -14.71
N LYS A 44 -2.16 11.49 -14.92
CA LYS A 44 -0.79 10.99 -15.00
C LYS A 44 -0.35 10.29 -13.71
N VAL A 45 -0.70 10.85 -12.56
CA VAL A 45 -0.46 10.23 -11.25
C VAL A 45 -1.26 8.93 -11.11
N LEU A 46 -2.55 8.98 -11.41
CA LEU A 46 -3.46 7.85 -11.27
C LEU A 46 -3.13 6.70 -12.22
N ARG A 47 -2.64 7.00 -13.44
CA ARG A 47 -2.17 6.00 -14.41
C ARG A 47 -0.98 5.19 -13.89
N GLY A 48 -0.15 5.78 -13.03
CA GLY A 48 0.97 5.08 -12.38
C GLY A 48 0.55 4.18 -11.22
N LEU A 49 -0.70 4.22 -10.78
CA LEU A 49 -1.26 3.34 -9.75
C LEU A 49 -1.79 2.06 -10.39
N ASP A 50 -2.10 1.06 -9.55
CA ASP A 50 -2.55 -0.28 -9.97
C ASP A 50 -4.07 -0.30 -10.26
N PHE A 51 -4.53 0.59 -11.18
CA PHE A 51 -5.91 0.67 -11.65
C PHE A 51 -5.98 0.55 -13.17
N GLU A 52 -7.02 -0.13 -13.67
CA GLU A 52 -7.50 0.10 -15.02
C GLU A 52 -8.28 1.42 -15.05
N LEU A 53 -7.87 2.36 -15.91
CA LEU A 53 -8.57 3.62 -16.12
C LEU A 53 -9.72 3.40 -17.10
N VAL A 54 -10.95 3.65 -16.69
CA VAL A 54 -12.16 3.43 -17.48
C VAL A 54 -12.97 4.71 -17.57
N MET A 55 -13.17 5.22 -18.78
CA MET A 55 -14.10 6.31 -18.98
C MET A 55 -15.53 5.75 -18.95
N ALA A 56 -16.44 6.35 -18.18
CA ALA A 56 -17.83 5.92 -18.07
C ALA A 56 -18.77 7.12 -18.10
N THR A 57 -19.42 7.34 -19.24
CA THR A 57 -20.20 8.56 -19.48
C THR A 57 -21.58 8.28 -20.07
N ASN A 58 -22.56 9.11 -19.72
CA ASN A 58 -23.87 9.18 -20.37
C ASN A 58 -23.84 10.31 -21.40
N GLN A 59 -24.16 10.01 -22.66
CA GLN A 59 -24.21 10.96 -23.76
C GLN A 59 -25.62 10.98 -24.35
N ASP A 60 -26.43 11.89 -23.86
CA ASP A 60 -27.87 11.96 -24.18
C ASP A 60 -28.10 12.18 -25.67
N GLY A 61 -28.77 11.21 -26.31
CA GLY A 61 -29.14 11.26 -27.72
C GLY A 61 -27.99 11.15 -28.71
N LEU A 62 -26.82 10.68 -28.30
CA LEU A 62 -25.68 10.47 -29.19
C LEU A 62 -26.04 9.52 -30.36
N GLY A 63 -25.81 9.99 -31.59
CA GLY A 63 -26.17 9.31 -32.84
C GLY A 63 -27.57 9.66 -33.33
N THR A 64 -28.28 10.61 -32.70
CA THR A 64 -29.57 11.20 -33.19
C THR A 64 -29.34 12.58 -33.81
N ASP A 65 -30.40 13.19 -34.36
CA ASP A 65 -30.31 14.55 -34.91
C ASP A 65 -30.00 15.61 -33.83
N SER A 66 -30.26 15.33 -32.54
CA SER A 66 -29.96 16.23 -31.43
C SER A 66 -28.50 16.19 -31.01
N PHE A 67 -27.77 15.09 -31.29
CA PHE A 67 -26.35 14.97 -31.03
C PHE A 67 -25.71 13.99 -32.05
N PRO A 68 -25.38 14.50 -33.25
CA PRO A 68 -24.77 13.69 -34.30
C PRO A 68 -23.46 13.03 -33.87
N GLU A 69 -23.24 11.80 -34.36
CA GLU A 69 -22.02 11.04 -34.02
C GLU A 69 -20.71 11.78 -34.32
N GLU A 70 -20.67 12.55 -35.43
CA GLU A 70 -19.50 13.29 -35.85
C GLU A 70 -19.16 14.45 -34.89
N ASP A 71 -20.19 15.11 -34.34
CA ASP A 71 -20.04 16.21 -33.41
C ASP A 71 -19.44 15.74 -32.06
N PHE A 72 -19.77 14.53 -31.63
CA PHE A 72 -19.12 13.89 -30.50
C PHE A 72 -17.71 13.39 -30.82
N ARG A 73 -17.55 12.72 -31.96
CA ARG A 73 -16.31 12.01 -32.32
C ARG A 73 -15.10 12.95 -32.41
N ILE A 74 -15.24 14.13 -33.01
CA ILE A 74 -14.13 15.07 -33.21
C ILE A 74 -13.54 15.57 -31.88
N PRO A 75 -14.31 16.12 -30.93
CA PRO A 75 -13.77 16.50 -29.62
C PRO A 75 -13.26 15.30 -28.83
N GLN A 76 -13.93 14.16 -28.89
CA GLN A 76 -13.53 12.93 -28.19
C GLN A 76 -12.15 12.44 -28.65
N GLU A 77 -11.91 12.34 -29.96
CA GLU A 77 -10.61 11.96 -30.50
C GLU A 77 -9.52 12.97 -30.15
N LYS A 78 -9.84 14.27 -30.16
CA LYS A 78 -8.89 15.30 -29.77
C LYS A 78 -8.51 15.20 -28.30
N MET A 79 -9.49 14.99 -27.41
CA MET A 79 -9.28 14.78 -25.98
C MET A 79 -8.37 13.57 -25.75
N LEU A 80 -8.72 12.41 -26.32
CA LEU A 80 -7.94 11.18 -26.17
C LEU A 80 -6.52 11.30 -26.71
N ARG A 81 -6.31 11.95 -27.85
CA ARG A 81 -4.96 12.22 -28.40
C ARG A 81 -4.16 13.15 -27.50
N THR A 82 -4.79 14.15 -26.90
CA THR A 82 -4.12 15.05 -25.96
C THR A 82 -3.67 14.28 -24.72
N LEU A 83 -4.55 13.46 -24.14
CA LEU A 83 -4.24 12.61 -22.99
C LEU A 83 -3.13 11.59 -23.31
N ALA A 84 -3.20 10.93 -24.48
CA ALA A 84 -2.20 9.98 -24.92
C ALA A 84 -0.81 10.64 -25.09
N GLY A 85 -0.76 11.88 -25.60
CA GLY A 85 0.47 12.68 -25.70
C GLY A 85 1.11 12.97 -24.34
N GLU A 86 0.32 12.99 -23.27
CA GLU A 86 0.76 13.14 -21.88
C GLU A 86 0.98 11.78 -21.16
N GLY A 87 0.89 10.66 -21.90
CA GLY A 87 1.09 9.32 -21.35
C GLY A 87 -0.13 8.73 -20.63
N VAL A 88 -1.31 9.35 -20.79
CA VAL A 88 -2.57 8.87 -20.21
C VAL A 88 -3.38 8.12 -21.26
N LEU A 89 -3.57 6.82 -21.03
CA LEU A 89 -4.40 5.95 -21.88
C LEU A 89 -5.52 5.36 -21.03
N PHE A 90 -6.74 5.41 -21.53
CA PHE A 90 -7.87 4.66 -20.97
C PHE A 90 -7.80 3.22 -21.44
N ASP A 91 -8.01 2.28 -20.51
CA ASP A 91 -8.04 0.83 -20.78
C ASP A 91 -9.39 0.39 -21.36
N ASP A 92 -10.46 1.18 -21.09
CA ASP A 92 -11.81 0.94 -21.61
C ASP A 92 -12.62 2.24 -21.66
N MET A 93 -13.67 2.26 -22.50
CA MET A 93 -14.59 3.38 -22.59
C MET A 93 -16.05 2.86 -22.67
N LEU A 94 -16.84 3.23 -21.68
CA LEU A 94 -18.23 2.84 -21.55
C LEU A 94 -19.11 4.10 -21.81
N ILE A 95 -19.84 4.10 -22.90
CA ILE A 95 -20.62 5.24 -23.36
C ILE A 95 -22.08 4.81 -23.50
N ASP A 96 -22.95 5.33 -22.63
CA ASP A 96 -24.39 5.20 -22.81
C ASP A 96 -24.90 6.34 -23.72
N ARG A 97 -25.78 6.01 -24.66
CA ARG A 97 -26.26 6.91 -25.72
C ARG A 97 -27.74 7.28 -25.56
N THR A 98 -28.36 6.74 -24.52
CA THR A 98 -29.80 6.85 -24.33
C THR A 98 -30.19 8.12 -23.57
N PHE A 99 -31.42 8.54 -23.75
CA PHE A 99 -32.01 9.57 -22.90
C PHE A 99 -32.44 8.95 -21.56
N GLU A 100 -32.58 9.80 -20.55
CA GLU A 100 -33.04 9.36 -19.23
C GLU A 100 -34.45 8.70 -19.29
N SER A 101 -35.31 9.23 -20.15
CA SER A 101 -36.67 8.71 -20.40
C SER A 101 -36.72 7.27 -20.91
N ASP A 102 -35.65 6.81 -21.57
CA ASP A 102 -35.60 5.46 -22.16
C ASP A 102 -35.43 4.38 -21.10
N GLY A 103 -35.01 4.75 -19.90
CA GLY A 103 -34.83 3.83 -18.78
C GLY A 103 -33.84 2.69 -19.04
N ALA A 104 -32.87 2.90 -19.94
CA ALA A 104 -31.94 1.87 -20.39
C ALA A 104 -31.13 1.28 -19.22
N PRO A 105 -30.86 -0.04 -19.22
CA PRO A 105 -30.09 -0.68 -18.17
C PRO A 105 -28.60 -0.30 -18.20
N THR A 106 -28.11 0.25 -19.30
CA THR A 106 -26.72 0.68 -19.52
C THR A 106 -26.46 2.07 -18.95
N ARG A 107 -27.48 2.93 -18.84
CA ARG A 107 -27.34 4.30 -18.37
C ARG A 107 -27.03 4.38 -16.87
N LYS A 108 -25.97 5.13 -16.49
CA LYS A 108 -25.69 5.44 -15.07
C LYS A 108 -26.92 6.07 -14.39
N PRO A 109 -27.28 5.67 -13.16
CA PRO A 109 -26.52 4.83 -12.21
C PRO A 109 -26.72 3.31 -12.33
N ARG A 110 -27.37 2.82 -13.40
CA ARG A 110 -27.52 1.38 -13.63
C ARG A 110 -26.19 0.77 -14.10
N THR A 111 -26.01 -0.54 -13.87
CA THR A 111 -24.72 -1.22 -14.06
C THR A 111 -24.62 -2.06 -15.35
N GLY A 112 -25.59 -1.91 -16.27
CA GLY A 112 -25.66 -2.77 -17.45
C GLY A 112 -24.44 -2.75 -18.38
N MET A 113 -23.73 -1.60 -18.48
CA MET A 113 -22.50 -1.52 -19.29
C MET A 113 -21.24 -1.98 -18.53
N PHE A 114 -21.36 -2.34 -17.23
CA PHE A 114 -20.22 -2.74 -16.38
C PHE A 114 -20.07 -4.26 -16.22
N GLY A 115 -20.73 -5.06 -17.08
CA GLY A 115 -20.74 -6.53 -16.99
C GLY A 115 -19.34 -7.17 -16.95
N ARG A 116 -18.35 -6.61 -17.67
CA ARG A 116 -16.95 -7.02 -17.62
C ARG A 116 -16.36 -6.92 -16.22
N TYR A 117 -16.74 -5.90 -15.46
CA TYR A 117 -16.19 -5.58 -14.14
C TYR A 117 -16.90 -6.33 -13.02
N THR A 118 -18.19 -6.61 -13.19
CA THR A 118 -19.01 -7.32 -12.19
C THR A 118 -18.86 -8.85 -12.27
N GLY A 119 -18.23 -9.36 -13.31
CA GLY A 119 -18.05 -10.81 -13.57
C GLY A 119 -16.99 -11.53 -12.71
N GLY A 120 -16.43 -10.88 -11.65
CA GLY A 120 -15.56 -11.55 -10.68
C GLY A 120 -14.04 -11.44 -10.92
N GLY A 121 -13.61 -10.70 -11.94
CA GLY A 121 -12.18 -10.43 -12.22
C GLY A 121 -11.61 -9.19 -11.53
N TYR A 122 -12.47 -8.40 -10.88
CA TYR A 122 -12.13 -7.12 -10.28
C TYR A 122 -12.50 -7.07 -8.80
N ASP A 123 -11.70 -6.35 -8.01
CA ASP A 123 -12.01 -5.94 -6.64
C ASP A 123 -12.72 -4.59 -6.70
N LEU A 124 -14.06 -4.64 -6.80
CA LEU A 124 -14.87 -3.44 -6.86
C LEU A 124 -14.86 -2.67 -5.53
N ALA A 125 -14.72 -3.35 -4.39
CA ALA A 125 -14.64 -2.69 -3.10
C ALA A 125 -13.36 -1.84 -2.94
N ALA A 126 -12.30 -2.18 -3.67
CA ALA A 126 -11.07 -1.40 -3.76
C ALA A 126 -11.03 -0.47 -5.00
N SER A 127 -12.10 -0.42 -5.79
CA SER A 127 -12.24 0.41 -6.99
C SER A 127 -12.96 1.72 -6.69
N TYR A 128 -12.84 2.70 -7.59
CA TYR A 128 -13.47 4.01 -7.41
C TYR A 128 -14.31 4.41 -8.62
N VAL A 129 -15.33 5.24 -8.36
CA VAL A 129 -16.07 6.00 -9.38
C VAL A 129 -15.87 7.48 -9.07
N VAL A 130 -15.40 8.26 -10.05
CA VAL A 130 -15.22 9.72 -9.95
C VAL A 130 -16.16 10.39 -10.94
N GLY A 131 -16.98 11.29 -10.48
CA GLY A 131 -17.91 12.05 -11.32
C GLY A 131 -18.45 13.28 -10.61
N ASP A 132 -19.11 14.17 -11.34
CA ASP A 132 -19.64 15.44 -10.83
C ASP A 132 -21.12 15.38 -10.42
N ARG A 133 -21.78 14.24 -10.63
CA ARG A 133 -23.21 14.06 -10.38
C ARG A 133 -23.50 13.00 -9.33
N ALA A 134 -24.67 13.14 -8.69
CA ALA A 134 -25.16 12.13 -7.75
C ALA A 134 -25.32 10.74 -8.41
N THR A 135 -25.61 10.68 -9.71
CA THR A 135 -25.72 9.43 -10.47
C THR A 135 -24.42 8.65 -10.50
N ASP A 136 -23.25 9.30 -10.44
CA ASP A 136 -21.94 8.63 -10.37
C ASP A 136 -21.74 7.99 -9.00
N ILE A 137 -22.15 8.67 -7.94
CA ILE A 137 -22.05 8.14 -6.59
C ILE A 137 -23.06 7.00 -6.35
N LEU A 138 -24.24 7.11 -6.94
CA LEU A 138 -25.20 6.00 -6.96
C LEU A 138 -24.67 4.81 -7.78
N LEU A 139 -23.97 5.05 -8.88
CA LEU A 139 -23.27 4.01 -9.63
C LEU A 139 -22.22 3.32 -8.77
N ALA A 140 -21.39 4.09 -8.03
CA ALA A 140 -20.43 3.53 -7.10
C ALA A 140 -21.10 2.58 -6.09
N ARG A 141 -22.21 3.01 -5.48
CA ARG A 141 -23.01 2.17 -4.58
C ARG A 141 -23.49 0.90 -5.26
N ASN A 142 -24.03 1.00 -6.46
CA ASN A 142 -24.61 -0.13 -7.20
C ASN A 142 -23.54 -1.14 -7.66
N LEU A 143 -22.30 -0.69 -7.88
CA LEU A 143 -21.13 -1.54 -8.18
C LEU A 143 -20.47 -2.11 -6.92
N GLY A 144 -20.76 -1.58 -5.74
CA GLY A 144 -20.01 -1.88 -4.52
C GLY A 144 -18.62 -1.24 -4.50
N ALA A 145 -18.43 -0.15 -5.27
CA ALA A 145 -17.22 0.65 -5.36
C ALA A 145 -17.30 1.89 -4.46
N ARG A 146 -16.23 2.66 -4.38
CA ARG A 146 -16.12 3.90 -3.61
C ARG A 146 -16.41 5.10 -4.51
N GLY A 147 -17.34 5.96 -4.13
CA GLY A 147 -17.70 7.16 -4.89
C GLY A 147 -16.86 8.38 -4.48
N ILE A 148 -16.34 9.11 -5.46
CA ILE A 148 -15.71 10.43 -5.27
C ILE A 148 -16.50 11.44 -6.07
N LEU A 149 -17.07 12.44 -5.39
CA LEU A 149 -17.86 13.49 -6.04
C LEU A 149 -16.96 14.69 -6.36
N PHE A 150 -16.85 15.01 -7.65
CA PHE A 150 -16.14 16.19 -8.12
C PHE A 150 -17.05 17.42 -8.01
N ALA A 151 -17.01 18.09 -6.87
CA ALA A 151 -17.86 19.26 -6.60
C ALA A 151 -17.33 20.06 -5.41
N GLN A 152 -17.78 21.31 -5.29
CA GLN A 152 -17.63 22.09 -4.06
C GLN A 152 -18.28 21.36 -2.89
N GLU A 153 -17.61 21.30 -1.74
CA GLU A 153 -18.04 20.46 -0.60
C GLU A 153 -19.48 20.74 -0.16
N THR A 154 -19.84 22.01 0.00
CA THR A 154 -21.20 22.37 0.46
C THR A 154 -22.27 21.99 -0.54
N ALA A 155 -22.05 22.22 -1.83
CA ALA A 155 -22.98 21.87 -2.89
C ALA A 155 -23.07 20.35 -3.05
N GLY A 156 -21.95 19.66 -3.01
CA GLY A 156 -21.88 18.20 -3.09
C GLY A 156 -22.60 17.51 -1.94
N ARG A 157 -22.42 17.95 -0.69
CA ARG A 157 -23.14 17.40 0.47
C ARG A 157 -24.66 17.55 0.33
N ARG A 158 -25.13 18.68 -0.20
CA ARG A 158 -26.56 18.88 -0.46
C ARG A 158 -27.06 17.91 -1.53
N MET A 159 -26.37 17.83 -2.67
CA MET A 159 -26.70 16.93 -3.78
C MET A 159 -26.77 15.46 -3.32
N LEU A 160 -25.80 14.99 -2.55
CA LEU A 160 -25.78 13.61 -2.04
C LEU A 160 -26.90 13.31 -1.06
N ARG A 161 -27.24 14.27 -0.21
CA ARG A 161 -28.36 14.13 0.74
C ARG A 161 -29.70 14.02 0.01
N GLU A 162 -29.94 14.88 -0.98
CA GLU A 162 -31.15 14.85 -1.80
C GLU A 162 -31.28 13.53 -2.57
N ALA A 163 -30.14 12.94 -3.00
CA ALA A 163 -30.11 11.66 -3.72
C ALA A 163 -30.03 10.42 -2.82
N GLY A 164 -29.86 10.57 -1.50
CA GLY A 164 -29.65 9.45 -0.58
C GLY A 164 -28.40 8.65 -0.89
N ALA A 165 -27.31 9.34 -1.30
CA ALA A 165 -26.07 8.72 -1.76
C ALA A 165 -24.85 8.99 -0.85
N GLU A 166 -25.07 9.57 0.34
CA GLU A 166 -24.00 10.02 1.25
C GLU A 166 -23.05 8.86 1.68
N GLU A 167 -23.61 7.68 1.94
CA GLU A 167 -22.83 6.52 2.43
C GLU A 167 -21.82 5.98 1.41
N ALA A 168 -22.11 6.11 0.12
CA ALA A 168 -21.23 5.63 -0.95
C ALA A 168 -20.12 6.63 -1.30
N CYS A 169 -20.21 7.88 -0.82
CA CYS A 169 -19.26 8.93 -1.11
C CYS A 169 -18.13 8.97 -0.06
N VAL A 170 -16.91 8.74 -0.49
CA VAL A 170 -15.74 8.75 0.39
C VAL A 170 -14.99 10.09 0.37
N LEU A 171 -15.18 10.90 -0.68
CA LEU A 171 -14.56 12.22 -0.82
C LEU A 171 -15.47 13.13 -1.67
N ILE A 172 -15.59 14.39 -1.27
CA ILE A 172 -16.13 15.49 -2.08
C ILE A 172 -15.01 16.49 -2.25
N SER A 173 -14.63 16.81 -3.48
CA SER A 173 -13.60 17.79 -3.77
C SER A 173 -13.76 18.32 -5.20
N ASP A 174 -13.51 19.61 -5.41
CA ASP A 174 -13.40 20.26 -6.73
C ASP A 174 -11.97 20.35 -7.23
N SER A 175 -11.04 19.62 -6.59
CA SER A 175 -9.62 19.60 -6.91
C SER A 175 -9.16 18.19 -7.34
N TRP A 176 -8.78 18.08 -8.60
CA TRP A 176 -8.16 16.85 -9.11
C TRP A 176 -6.87 16.48 -8.40
N ALA A 177 -6.11 17.48 -7.91
CA ALA A 177 -4.90 17.22 -7.12
C ALA A 177 -5.23 16.53 -5.79
N GLU A 178 -6.31 16.96 -5.13
CA GLU A 178 -6.77 16.34 -3.87
C GLU A 178 -7.32 14.93 -4.12
N ILE A 179 -8.10 14.74 -5.20
CA ILE A 179 -8.64 13.42 -5.57
C ILE A 179 -7.51 12.43 -5.85
N ALA A 180 -6.52 12.83 -6.66
CA ALA A 180 -5.38 11.97 -6.98
C ALA A 180 -4.57 11.61 -5.72
N GLU A 181 -4.36 12.58 -4.83
CA GLU A 181 -3.67 12.34 -3.56
C GLU A 181 -4.48 11.43 -2.62
N TYR A 182 -5.80 11.57 -2.57
CA TYR A 182 -6.67 10.71 -1.78
C TYR A 182 -6.59 9.25 -2.24
N ILE A 183 -6.73 9.01 -3.56
CA ILE A 183 -6.64 7.66 -4.14
C ILE A 183 -5.23 7.09 -3.92
N ARG A 184 -4.19 7.87 -4.20
CA ARG A 184 -2.79 7.48 -4.01
C ARG A 184 -2.48 7.03 -2.57
N ARG A 185 -3.02 7.74 -1.59
CA ARG A 185 -2.88 7.36 -0.17
C ARG A 185 -3.65 6.10 0.18
N GLY A 186 -4.85 5.94 -0.38
CA GLY A 186 -5.67 4.76 -0.17
C GLY A 186 -4.97 3.46 -0.56
N GLU A 187 -4.10 3.52 -1.56
CA GLU A 187 -3.30 2.38 -2.03
C GLU A 187 -2.21 1.93 -1.06
N ARG A 188 -1.80 2.79 -0.12
CA ARG A 188 -0.71 2.51 0.82
C ARG A 188 -1.17 2.29 2.25
N ARG A 189 -2.50 2.13 2.42
CA ARG A 189 -3.15 1.79 3.68
C ARG A 189 -3.74 0.40 3.61
N VAL A 190 -3.40 -0.42 4.56
CA VAL A 190 -3.87 -1.81 4.62
C VAL A 190 -4.24 -2.21 6.03
N VAL A 191 -5.14 -3.17 6.13
CA VAL A 191 -5.41 -3.92 7.33
C VAL A 191 -5.19 -5.39 7.01
N VAL A 192 -4.37 -6.04 7.79
CA VAL A 192 -4.10 -7.47 7.66
C VAL A 192 -4.42 -8.14 9.00
N THR A 193 -5.26 -9.15 8.95
CA THR A 193 -5.57 -9.99 10.11
C THR A 193 -5.21 -11.44 9.81
N ARG A 194 -4.51 -12.08 10.73
CA ARG A 194 -4.18 -13.49 10.73
C ARG A 194 -4.74 -14.10 12.00
N GLU A 195 -5.41 -15.22 11.85
CA GLU A 195 -5.96 -16.00 12.96
C GLU A 195 -5.52 -17.44 12.79
N THR A 196 -4.91 -17.97 13.82
CA THR A 196 -4.51 -19.38 13.94
C THR A 196 -5.22 -19.98 15.18
N ARG A 197 -4.83 -21.17 15.60
CA ARG A 197 -5.31 -21.74 16.87
C ARG A 197 -4.59 -21.13 18.08
N GLU A 198 -3.45 -20.53 17.87
CA GLU A 198 -2.51 -20.06 18.91
C GLU A 198 -2.53 -18.54 19.01
N THR A 199 -2.78 -17.84 17.90
CA THR A 199 -2.68 -16.38 17.83
C THR A 199 -3.82 -15.75 17.04
N ARG A 200 -4.11 -14.48 17.36
CA ARG A 200 -4.91 -13.58 16.54
C ARG A 200 -4.19 -12.23 16.46
N ILE A 201 -3.73 -11.89 15.27
CA ILE A 201 -2.94 -10.69 15.03
C ILE A 201 -3.64 -9.80 14.01
N THR A 202 -3.77 -8.52 14.32
CA THR A 202 -4.26 -7.50 13.38
C THR A 202 -3.23 -6.38 13.28
N VAL A 203 -2.77 -6.11 12.07
CA VAL A 203 -1.89 -4.99 11.75
C VAL A 203 -2.60 -4.02 10.84
N ARG A 204 -2.63 -2.74 11.23
CA ARG A 204 -3.03 -1.62 10.37
C ARG A 204 -1.79 -0.81 10.04
N LEU A 205 -1.53 -0.60 8.76
CA LEU A 205 -0.34 0.07 8.26
C LEU A 205 -0.71 1.16 7.25
N ASP A 206 -0.18 2.37 7.46
CA ASP A 206 -0.18 3.46 6.47
C ASP A 206 1.28 3.87 6.23
N LEU A 207 1.81 3.56 5.05
CA LEU A 207 3.20 3.86 4.68
C LEU A 207 3.49 5.35 4.49
N ASP A 208 2.47 6.19 4.39
CA ASP A 208 2.62 7.66 4.27
C ASP A 208 2.54 8.39 5.62
N GLY A 209 2.33 7.66 6.72
CA GLY A 209 2.51 8.14 8.09
C GLY A 209 1.48 9.16 8.59
N LYS A 210 0.32 9.28 7.93
CA LYS A 210 -0.68 10.30 8.28
C LYS A 210 -1.77 9.80 9.22
N GLY A 211 -1.62 8.55 9.70
CA GLY A 211 -2.55 7.94 10.64
C GLY A 211 -3.88 7.50 10.03
N PHE A 212 -4.70 6.86 10.85
CA PHE A 212 -6.01 6.30 10.45
C PHE A 212 -7.18 7.26 10.75
N GLY A 213 -6.89 8.51 11.16
CA GLY A 213 -7.88 9.55 11.45
C GLY A 213 -8.57 10.08 10.19
N GLY A 214 -9.87 9.87 10.14
CA GLY A 214 -10.81 10.21 9.05
C GLY A 214 -11.70 9.01 8.80
N LYS A 215 -13.02 9.20 8.54
CA LYS A 215 -14.06 8.16 8.37
C LYS A 215 -13.47 6.85 7.89
N GLU A 216 -13.66 5.81 8.68
CA GLU A 216 -13.13 4.47 8.45
C GLU A 216 -13.17 4.11 6.97
N PHE A 217 -12.01 3.89 6.37
CA PHE A 217 -11.94 3.08 5.17
C PHE A 217 -12.52 1.73 5.55
N GLY A 218 -13.69 1.39 5.00
CA GLY A 218 -14.38 0.15 5.28
C GLY A 218 -13.39 -0.99 5.14
N GLY A 219 -12.93 -1.49 6.27
CA GLY A 219 -12.13 -2.70 6.33
C GLY A 219 -12.99 -3.79 5.72
N VAL A 220 -12.55 -4.37 4.62
CA VAL A 220 -13.09 -5.64 4.16
C VAL A 220 -12.68 -6.64 5.23
N SER A 221 -13.58 -6.83 6.20
CA SER A 221 -13.53 -7.99 7.09
C SER A 221 -13.47 -9.21 6.20
N ALA A 222 -12.45 -10.03 6.40
CA ALA A 222 -12.32 -11.32 5.73
C ALA A 222 -13.31 -12.36 6.31
N ASP A 223 -14.45 -11.93 6.82
CA ASP A 223 -15.56 -12.77 7.21
C ASP A 223 -16.46 -13.04 6.00
N ARG A 224 -16.01 -13.96 5.14
CA ARG A 224 -16.93 -14.74 4.33
C ARG A 224 -17.38 -15.92 5.19
N PRO A 225 -18.67 -16.06 5.46
CA PRO A 225 -19.18 -17.29 6.05
C PRO A 225 -18.84 -18.43 5.07
N ALA A 226 -18.25 -19.50 5.60
CA ALA A 226 -18.07 -20.74 4.87
C ALA A 226 -19.42 -21.16 4.29
N ALA A 227 -19.48 -21.28 2.97
CA ALA A 227 -20.65 -21.79 2.26
C ALA A 227 -21.01 -23.15 2.84
N GLY A 228 -22.21 -23.25 3.38
CA GLY A 228 -22.77 -24.46 3.95
C GLY A 228 -22.68 -25.60 2.95
N THR A 229 -22.14 -26.71 3.41
CA THR A 229 -22.19 -28.00 2.73
C THR A 229 -23.65 -28.45 2.67
N GLY A 230 -24.31 -28.18 1.54
CA GLY A 230 -25.57 -28.81 1.18
C GLY A 230 -25.29 -30.27 0.81
N GLY A 231 -25.88 -31.18 1.56
CA GLY A 231 -25.78 -32.62 1.32
C GLY A 231 -26.32 -33.00 -0.06
N ALA A 232 -25.58 -33.84 -0.74
CA ALA A 232 -26.05 -34.58 -1.89
C ALA A 232 -26.50 -35.98 -1.45
N PRO A 233 -27.54 -36.54 -2.05
CA PRO A 233 -28.04 -37.87 -1.69
C PRO A 233 -27.17 -38.96 -2.30
N GLU A 234 -26.99 -40.00 -1.50
CA GLU A 234 -26.43 -41.29 -1.89
C GLU A 234 -27.21 -41.95 -3.03
N ASN A 235 -26.51 -42.47 -4.04
CA ASN A 235 -26.93 -43.70 -4.74
C ASN A 235 -25.69 -44.40 -5.26
N GLY A 236 -25.61 -45.67 -4.82
CA GLY A 236 -24.54 -46.59 -5.12
C GLY A 236 -24.57 -47.18 -6.52
N ALA A 237 -23.43 -47.66 -6.93
CA ALA A 237 -23.27 -48.98 -7.60
C ALA A 237 -21.78 -49.22 -7.88
N ASP A 238 -21.39 -50.36 -7.40
CA ASP A 238 -20.19 -51.15 -7.69
C ASP A 238 -19.69 -51.17 -9.15
N THR A 239 -18.35 -51.17 -9.35
CA THR A 239 -17.62 -52.25 -10.06
C THR A 239 -16.10 -51.95 -10.15
N LYS A 240 -15.34 -52.76 -9.45
CA LYS A 240 -14.11 -53.51 -9.82
C LYS A 240 -13.00 -52.85 -10.67
N ASN A 241 -11.82 -52.82 -10.01
CA ASN A 241 -10.47 -52.93 -10.57
C ASN A 241 -10.27 -54.12 -11.54
N PRO A 242 -9.22 -54.10 -12.43
CA PRO A 242 -7.92 -54.69 -12.07
C PRO A 242 -6.66 -54.00 -12.68
N VAL A 243 -5.62 -53.86 -11.86
CA VAL A 243 -4.26 -54.49 -11.86
C VAL A 243 -3.44 -54.46 -13.18
N ASP A 244 -2.32 -53.68 -13.13
CA ASP A 244 -0.91 -53.93 -13.52
C ASP A 244 -0.54 -54.95 -14.63
N PRO A 245 0.69 -55.02 -15.15
CA PRO A 245 2.00 -54.39 -14.89
C PRO A 245 2.93 -54.17 -16.14
N ASP A 246 4.16 -53.66 -15.82
CA ASP A 246 5.47 -53.86 -16.50
C ASP A 246 5.83 -53.12 -17.80
N ALA A 247 6.95 -52.36 -17.74
CA ALA A 247 8.28 -52.62 -18.34
C ALA A 247 9.13 -51.34 -18.41
N ASN A 248 10.08 -51.22 -17.58
CA ASN A 248 11.53 -51.42 -17.71
C ASN A 248 12.15 -51.18 -19.10
N ASN A 249 13.00 -50.11 -19.24
CA ASN A 249 14.35 -50.17 -19.80
C ASN A 249 14.99 -48.77 -19.95
N GLY A 250 16.15 -48.59 -19.33
CA GLY A 250 17.11 -47.53 -19.63
C GLY A 250 17.94 -47.92 -20.88
N PRO A 251 18.88 -47.09 -21.29
CA PRO A 251 20.25 -47.27 -20.79
C PRO A 251 21.08 -46.01 -20.54
N GLU A 252 22.17 -46.30 -19.87
CA GLU A 252 23.32 -45.48 -19.50
C GLU A 252 23.99 -44.70 -20.63
N GLY A 253 24.69 -43.61 -20.26
CA GLY A 253 25.70 -43.10 -21.15
C GLY A 253 26.30 -41.73 -20.79
N ASN A 254 27.36 -41.75 -20.05
CA ASN A 254 28.58 -40.95 -20.11
C ASN A 254 28.74 -39.58 -19.43
N ARG A 255 29.70 -39.65 -18.56
CA ARG A 255 30.47 -38.58 -17.88
C ARG A 255 31.21 -37.66 -18.85
N ALA A 256 31.21 -36.38 -18.57
CA ALA A 256 32.43 -35.58 -18.70
C ALA A 256 32.37 -34.41 -17.69
N GLY A 257 33.37 -34.29 -16.85
CA GLY A 257 33.56 -33.34 -15.83
C GLY A 257 33.95 -31.95 -16.37
N ALA A 258 33.55 -30.93 -15.65
CA ALA A 258 34.16 -29.63 -15.71
C ALA A 258 34.28 -29.07 -14.28
N LYS A 259 35.47 -28.69 -13.98
CA LYS A 259 36.00 -28.24 -12.70
C LYS A 259 35.39 -26.92 -12.25
N ASN A 260 35.10 -26.80 -10.95
CA ASN A 260 34.98 -25.56 -10.20
C ASN A 260 36.34 -24.83 -10.17
N PRO A 261 36.35 -23.52 -10.28
CA PRO A 261 37.37 -22.71 -9.65
C PRO A 261 36.74 -21.93 -8.50
N ALA A 262 36.87 -22.46 -7.31
CA ALA A 262 36.97 -21.69 -6.09
C ALA A 262 38.40 -21.21 -6.00
N ASP A 263 38.55 -20.00 -5.50
CA ASP A 263 39.68 -19.33 -4.86
C ASP A 263 40.05 -17.99 -5.50
N GLY A 264 39.92 -16.97 -4.68
CA GLY A 264 40.66 -15.73 -4.84
C GLY A 264 39.89 -14.44 -4.73
N TRP A 265 39.37 -14.09 -3.56
CA TRP A 265 39.24 -12.68 -3.18
C TRP A 265 40.04 -12.42 -1.92
N ASN A 266 41.25 -11.88 -2.15
CA ASN A 266 42.13 -11.36 -1.12
C ASN A 266 41.51 -10.14 -0.44
N ASN A 267 41.34 -10.24 0.86
CA ASN A 267 41.23 -9.13 1.81
C ASN A 267 42.58 -8.41 1.90
N ASP A 268 42.76 -7.32 1.23
CA ASP A 268 43.76 -6.31 1.56
C ASP A 268 43.49 -5.07 0.69
N VAL A 269 42.84 -4.08 1.24
CA VAL A 269 43.03 -2.63 0.98
C VAL A 269 42.16 -1.86 1.96
N TRP A 270 42.73 -1.47 3.07
CA TRP A 270 42.43 -0.25 3.85
C TRP A 270 43.39 -0.16 5.03
N ASN A 271 44.71 0.06 4.72
CA ASN A 271 45.65 0.68 5.62
C ASN A 271 46.38 1.78 4.85
N GLY A 272 46.00 2.99 5.09
CA GLY A 272 46.65 4.19 4.57
C GLY A 272 46.87 5.16 5.70
N ASN A 273 47.97 4.96 6.39
CA ASN A 273 48.58 5.88 7.32
C ASN A 273 49.23 7.03 6.54
N SER A 274 48.95 8.27 6.86
CA SER A 274 49.89 9.38 6.64
C SER A 274 49.61 10.52 7.62
N SER A 275 50.56 10.61 8.52
CA SER A 275 50.92 11.75 9.34
C SER A 275 51.40 12.94 8.49
N ASN A 276 51.00 14.18 8.87
CA ASN A 276 51.89 15.34 9.06
C ASN A 276 51.04 16.52 9.57
N SER A 277 51.32 16.93 10.77
CA SER A 277 51.99 18.09 11.37
C SER A 277 51.85 19.43 10.64
N ASP A 278 51.36 20.38 11.39
CA ASP A 278 51.77 21.78 11.72
C ASP A 278 50.54 22.68 11.76
N GLY A 279 50.11 23.19 12.87
CA GLY A 279 50.70 24.21 13.73
C GLY A 279 50.14 25.58 13.37
N ARG A 280 49.21 26.12 14.17
CA ARG A 280 49.30 27.43 14.83
C ARG A 280 47.95 27.94 15.32
N ASN A 281 47.96 28.32 16.57
CA ASN A 281 47.12 29.19 17.37
C ASN A 281 46.33 30.28 16.61
N ALA A 282 45.09 30.50 17.03
CA ALA A 282 44.64 31.82 17.49
C ALA A 282 43.34 31.69 18.30
N ASP A 283 43.40 32.17 19.51
CA ASP A 283 42.29 32.54 20.40
C ASP A 283 41.20 33.30 19.68
N ASN A 284 39.93 32.97 19.97
CA ASN A 284 39.01 34.05 20.39
C ASN A 284 37.81 33.46 21.14
N ARG A 285 37.66 34.02 22.34
CA ARG A 285 36.54 33.87 23.28
C ARG A 285 35.32 34.60 22.71
N ASN A 286 34.11 34.03 22.83
CA ASN A 286 32.96 34.65 23.50
C ASN A 286 31.76 33.68 23.44
N ARG A 287 31.37 33.30 24.64
CA ARG A 287 30.10 33.47 25.37
C ARG A 287 28.82 32.98 24.73
N ASP A 288 28.27 32.01 25.44
CA ASP A 288 26.92 31.88 25.99
C ASP A 288 25.75 32.08 25.04
N ASP A 289 24.99 31.01 24.82
CA ASP A 289 23.70 30.88 25.47
C ASP A 289 23.18 29.43 25.28
N GLY A 290 22.91 28.83 26.44
CA GLY A 290 22.37 27.48 26.54
C GLY A 290 20.89 27.44 26.12
N ASN A 291 20.52 26.41 25.45
CA ASN A 291 19.21 25.83 25.62
C ASN A 291 19.28 24.30 25.43
N ASP A 292 19.57 23.69 26.54
CA ASP A 292 19.51 22.27 26.81
C ASP A 292 18.03 21.89 26.97
N ASN A 293 17.46 21.20 26.04
CA ASN A 293 16.15 20.58 26.17
C ASN A 293 16.20 19.10 25.79
N SER A 294 17.14 18.38 26.41
CA SER A 294 17.04 16.94 26.57
C SER A 294 16.15 16.62 27.77
N ARG A 295 14.84 16.60 27.60
CA ARG A 295 13.92 16.06 28.61
C ARG A 295 13.73 14.56 28.42
N ASN A 296 14.50 13.87 29.19
CA ASN A 296 14.38 12.57 29.80
C ASN A 296 12.90 12.15 30.02
N CYS A 297 12.42 11.17 29.23
CA CYS A 297 11.18 10.45 29.50
C CYS A 297 11.47 9.27 30.42
N ASN A 298 11.61 9.54 31.71
CA ASN A 298 11.53 8.50 32.73
C ASN A 298 10.57 8.94 33.85
N SER A 299 9.64 8.01 34.09
CA SER A 299 8.81 7.88 35.30
C SER A 299 7.73 8.92 35.60
N ARG A 300 6.48 8.44 35.48
CA ARG A 300 5.55 8.38 36.61
C ARG A 300 4.26 7.71 36.22
N ILE A 301 4.10 6.48 36.69
CA ILE A 301 2.79 5.87 36.89
C ILE A 301 2.20 6.51 38.11
N ASN A 302 1.06 7.18 37.98
CA ASN A 302 0.13 7.41 39.08
C ASN A 302 -1.29 7.38 38.53
N ASP A 303 -2.04 6.48 39.13
CA ASP A 303 -3.50 6.39 39.06
C ASP A 303 -4.14 7.73 39.52
N SER A 304 -5.12 8.17 38.76
CA SER A 304 -6.42 8.64 39.23
C SER A 304 -7.10 9.54 38.22
N ASN A 305 -8.32 9.17 37.87
CA ASN A 305 -9.47 9.93 37.36
C ASN A 305 -9.35 11.45 37.25
N SER A 306 -9.70 11.99 36.08
CA SER A 306 -10.85 12.88 35.82
C SER A 306 -10.58 13.82 34.66
N ASP A 307 -11.53 13.86 33.73
CA ASP A 307 -11.99 14.95 32.86
C ASP A 307 -11.04 16.09 32.45
N GLY A 308 -10.91 16.26 31.13
CA GLY A 308 -10.47 17.57 30.60
C GLY A 308 -9.87 17.48 29.20
N ARG A 309 -10.64 17.82 28.20
CA ARG A 309 -10.31 18.03 26.79
C ARG A 309 -9.08 18.92 26.60
N ASN A 310 -8.19 18.53 25.72
CA ASN A 310 -7.64 19.28 24.59
C ASN A 310 -6.22 18.86 24.23
N GLY A 311 -5.95 18.78 22.94
CA GLY A 311 -4.61 18.92 22.37
C GLY A 311 -4.15 17.68 21.61
N ASN A 312 -4.34 17.73 20.30
CA ASN A 312 -3.68 16.88 19.30
C ASN A 312 -2.17 16.75 19.60
N ASN A 313 -1.83 15.68 20.27
CA ASN A 313 -0.50 15.10 20.25
C ASN A 313 -0.72 13.58 20.14
N SER A 314 -0.94 13.10 18.91
CA SER A 314 -0.96 11.68 18.64
C SER A 314 0.42 11.13 18.95
N ASN A 315 0.57 10.58 20.15
CA ASN A 315 1.74 9.79 20.54
C ASN A 315 1.89 8.64 19.52
N CYS A 316 3.05 8.55 18.91
CA CYS A 316 3.46 7.53 17.93
C CYS A 316 3.55 6.10 18.53
N GLY A 317 2.75 5.76 19.50
CA GLY A 317 2.71 4.46 20.17
C GLY A 317 1.30 4.06 20.61
N ASP A 318 0.32 4.96 20.47
CA ASP A 318 -1.07 4.65 20.77
C ASP A 318 -1.58 3.68 19.67
N GLY A 319 -1.86 2.42 20.04
CA GLY A 319 -2.39 1.40 19.12
C GLY A 319 -1.51 0.15 18.93
N ILE A 320 -0.36 0.05 19.65
CA ILE A 320 0.49 -1.16 19.60
C ILE A 320 0.35 -1.92 20.91
N SER A 321 -0.13 -3.16 20.83
CA SER A 321 -0.33 -4.04 21.97
C SER A 321 -0.14 -5.51 21.54
N THR A 322 1.00 -6.09 21.91
CA THR A 322 1.32 -7.48 21.62
C THR A 322 1.32 -8.37 22.86
N GLY A 323 1.22 -7.77 24.05
CA GLY A 323 1.44 -8.46 25.32
C GLY A 323 2.90 -8.55 25.73
N LEU A 324 3.84 -8.22 24.85
CA LEU A 324 5.29 -8.17 25.07
C LEU A 324 5.75 -6.71 25.05
N ARG A 325 6.00 -6.12 26.20
CA ARG A 325 6.30 -4.70 26.33
C ARG A 325 7.53 -4.24 25.55
N PHE A 326 8.56 -5.09 25.53
CA PHE A 326 9.76 -4.76 24.76
C PHE A 326 9.50 -4.81 23.26
N LEU A 327 8.70 -5.76 22.77
CA LEU A 327 8.28 -5.81 21.38
C LEU A 327 7.43 -4.59 21.01
N ASP A 328 6.47 -4.21 21.86
CA ASP A 328 5.66 -2.99 21.67
C ASP A 328 6.55 -1.76 21.50
N HIS A 329 7.57 -1.62 22.36
CA HIS A 329 8.55 -0.54 22.25
C HIS A 329 9.35 -0.62 20.93
N MET A 330 9.75 -1.79 20.48
CA MET A 330 10.48 -1.97 19.22
C MET A 330 9.60 -1.65 17.99
N LEU A 331 8.35 -2.06 17.98
CA LEU A 331 7.39 -1.73 16.92
C LEU A 331 7.11 -0.22 16.87
N ALA A 332 7.06 0.45 18.03
CA ALA A 332 6.96 1.90 18.11
C ALA A 332 8.18 2.61 17.49
N GLN A 333 9.40 2.01 17.57
CA GLN A 333 10.56 2.53 16.85
C GLN A 333 10.37 2.44 15.33
N ILE A 334 9.76 1.33 14.84
CA ILE A 334 9.44 1.19 13.40
C ILE A 334 8.48 2.30 12.97
N ALA A 335 7.39 2.54 13.70
CA ALA A 335 6.45 3.60 13.40
C ALA A 335 7.11 4.98 13.38
N HIS A 336 7.78 5.34 14.46
CA HIS A 336 8.36 6.68 14.64
C HIS A 336 9.48 6.98 13.62
N HIS A 337 10.49 6.13 13.55
CA HIS A 337 11.65 6.35 12.68
C HIS A 337 11.38 6.01 11.21
N GLY A 338 10.45 5.10 10.96
CA GLY A 338 9.94 4.78 9.62
C GLY A 338 9.06 5.87 9.03
N GLY A 339 8.47 6.73 9.90
CA GLY A 339 7.50 7.74 9.47
C GLY A 339 6.24 7.10 8.89
N VAL A 340 5.86 5.93 9.40
CA VAL A 340 4.65 5.19 9.04
C VAL A 340 3.66 5.23 10.20
N ALA A 341 2.35 5.20 9.91
CA ALA A 341 1.38 4.93 10.96
C ALA A 341 1.18 3.43 11.07
N LEU A 342 1.33 2.92 12.29
CA LEU A 342 1.28 1.50 12.60
C LEU A 342 0.45 1.26 13.85
N GLU A 343 -0.58 0.42 13.72
CA GLU A 343 -1.33 -0.14 14.85
C GLU A 343 -1.19 -1.66 14.79
N VAL A 344 -0.94 -2.28 15.95
CA VAL A 344 -0.78 -3.72 16.10
C VAL A 344 -1.60 -4.19 17.30
N GLU A 345 -2.54 -5.05 17.08
CA GLU A 345 -3.26 -5.77 18.13
C GLU A 345 -2.93 -7.27 18.00
N ALA A 346 -2.29 -7.83 19.01
CA ALA A 346 -1.95 -9.24 19.06
C ALA A 346 -2.50 -9.90 20.32
N ARG A 347 -3.06 -11.09 20.16
CA ARG A 347 -3.46 -11.99 21.22
C ARG A 347 -2.87 -13.37 20.87
N GLY A 348 -1.96 -13.85 21.69
CA GLY A 348 -1.31 -15.14 21.53
C GLY A 348 -1.24 -15.90 22.83
N ASP A 349 -0.71 -17.10 22.76
CA ASP A 349 -0.53 -18.07 23.82
C ASP A 349 0.73 -17.81 24.66
N LEU A 350 0.89 -16.55 25.14
CA LEU A 350 2.04 -16.09 25.93
C LEU A 350 2.25 -16.83 27.24
N ASP A 351 1.27 -17.63 27.68
CA ASP A 351 1.39 -18.55 28.80
C ASP A 351 2.22 -19.81 28.46
N ILE A 352 2.43 -20.08 27.17
CA ILE A 352 3.35 -21.10 26.66
C ILE A 352 4.73 -20.48 26.47
N ASP A 353 4.87 -19.58 25.47
CA ASP A 353 6.02 -18.73 25.28
C ASP A 353 5.70 -17.55 24.36
N GLU A 354 6.69 -16.73 24.01
CA GLU A 354 6.56 -15.58 23.11
C GLU A 354 6.73 -15.89 21.62
N HIS A 355 7.15 -17.10 21.27
CA HIS A 355 7.57 -17.49 19.91
C HIS A 355 6.47 -17.25 18.88
N HIS A 356 5.31 -17.92 19.08
CA HIS A 356 4.19 -17.83 18.13
C HIS A 356 3.69 -16.40 17.96
N THR A 357 3.62 -15.63 19.04
CA THR A 357 3.19 -14.23 19.00
C THR A 357 4.16 -13.36 18.21
N MET A 358 5.47 -13.48 18.46
CA MET A 358 6.49 -12.68 17.77
C MET A 358 6.60 -13.05 16.28
N GLU A 359 6.57 -14.33 15.97
CA GLU A 359 6.61 -14.81 14.59
C GLU A 359 5.41 -14.32 13.80
N ASP A 360 4.19 -14.52 14.32
CA ASP A 360 2.97 -14.12 13.62
C ASP A 360 2.83 -12.60 13.50
N VAL A 361 3.27 -11.81 14.48
CA VAL A 361 3.35 -10.34 14.35
C VAL A 361 4.29 -9.97 13.21
N ALA A 362 5.46 -10.61 13.11
CA ALA A 362 6.42 -10.33 12.02
C ALA A 362 5.86 -10.71 10.65
N ILE A 363 5.19 -11.86 10.54
CA ILE A 363 4.54 -12.31 9.29
C ILE A 363 3.45 -11.31 8.87
N VAL A 364 2.55 -10.93 9.79
CA VAL A 364 1.44 -10.01 9.48
C VAL A 364 1.95 -8.62 9.12
N LEU A 365 2.98 -8.13 9.80
CA LEU A 365 3.61 -6.85 9.47
C LEU A 365 4.29 -6.91 8.08
N GLY A 366 5.00 -8.00 7.78
CA GLY A 366 5.62 -8.22 6.47
C GLY A 366 4.59 -8.27 5.34
N GLU A 367 3.48 -9.01 5.54
CA GLU A 367 2.36 -9.03 4.59
C GLU A 367 1.71 -7.65 4.43
N ALA A 368 1.57 -6.89 5.50
CA ALA A 368 1.03 -5.54 5.45
C ALA A 368 1.93 -4.62 4.61
N ILE A 369 3.26 -4.72 4.76
CA ILE A 369 4.22 -3.97 3.96
C ILE A 369 4.11 -4.37 2.47
N ASP A 370 4.14 -5.67 2.13
CA ASP A 370 4.04 -6.14 0.74
C ASP A 370 2.74 -5.69 0.08
N ARG A 371 1.61 -5.82 0.78
CA ARG A 371 0.29 -5.36 0.27
C ARG A 371 0.23 -3.85 0.08
N ALA A 372 0.78 -3.07 1.02
CA ALA A 372 0.79 -1.61 0.95
C ALA A 372 1.75 -1.07 -0.13
N LEU A 373 2.76 -1.84 -0.53
CA LEU A 373 3.65 -1.51 -1.64
C LEU A 373 2.99 -1.73 -3.01
N GLY A 374 2.03 -2.63 -3.11
CA GLY A 374 1.29 -2.94 -4.34
C GLY A 374 2.21 -3.31 -5.50
N SER A 375 2.10 -2.62 -6.62
CA SER A 375 2.93 -2.81 -7.82
C SER A 375 4.39 -2.40 -7.64
N LYS A 376 4.72 -1.76 -6.52
CA LYS A 376 6.06 -1.20 -6.23
C LYS A 376 6.50 -0.09 -7.21
N ALA A 377 5.56 0.44 -8.00
CA ALA A 377 5.83 1.55 -8.91
C ALA A 377 6.19 2.83 -8.13
N GLY A 378 7.21 3.55 -8.59
CA GLY A 378 7.62 4.85 -8.05
C GLY A 378 8.24 4.82 -6.65
N ILE A 379 8.53 3.66 -6.05
CA ILE A 379 9.23 3.57 -4.77
C ILE A 379 10.74 3.71 -4.93
N GLY A 380 11.45 4.07 -3.84
CA GLY A 380 12.91 4.11 -3.81
C GLY A 380 13.56 2.73 -3.90
N ARG A 381 12.82 1.66 -3.60
CA ARG A 381 13.21 0.24 -3.59
C ARG A 381 14.28 -0.11 -2.56
N TYR A 382 15.34 0.67 -2.47
CA TYR A 382 16.50 0.41 -1.62
C TYR A 382 16.51 1.29 -0.38
N GLY A 383 17.03 0.76 0.74
CA GLY A 383 17.25 1.51 1.95
C GLY A 383 18.41 0.95 2.77
N PHE A 384 19.06 1.83 3.55
CA PHE A 384 20.16 1.51 4.46
C PHE A 384 20.21 2.53 5.59
N ALA A 385 20.76 2.17 6.74
CA ALA A 385 20.89 3.09 7.87
C ALA A 385 21.86 2.65 8.96
N LEU A 386 22.26 3.60 9.80
CA LEU A 386 23.35 3.57 10.78
C LEU A 386 22.97 4.16 12.16
N PRO A 387 23.89 4.56 13.00
CA PRO A 387 24.27 4.15 14.36
C PRO A 387 23.35 4.61 15.50
N MET A 388 23.55 4.05 16.72
CA MET A 388 22.91 4.47 17.97
C MET A 388 23.87 4.29 19.16
N ASP A 389 24.23 5.39 19.84
CA ASP A 389 25.08 5.46 21.03
C ASP A 389 26.38 4.58 20.91
N ASP A 390 26.56 3.63 21.84
CA ASP A 390 27.66 2.66 21.84
C ASP A 390 27.51 1.55 20.78
N CYS A 391 26.36 1.51 20.08
CA CYS A 391 26.04 0.48 19.10
C CYS A 391 25.96 1.04 17.67
N ARG A 392 26.22 0.19 16.71
CA ARG A 392 25.96 0.46 15.29
C ARG A 392 25.16 -0.67 14.69
N ALA A 393 24.20 -0.33 13.85
CA ALA A 393 23.47 -1.28 13.05
C ALA A 393 23.51 -0.85 11.59
N LEU A 394 23.82 -1.80 10.71
CA LEU A 394 23.68 -1.65 9.27
C LEU A 394 22.51 -2.52 8.83
N VAL A 395 21.55 -1.92 8.16
CA VAL A 395 20.43 -2.64 7.56
C VAL A 395 20.41 -2.29 6.07
N LEU A 396 20.46 -3.32 5.23
CA LEU A 396 20.33 -3.22 3.78
C LEU A 396 19.01 -3.85 3.39
N LEU A 397 18.18 -3.11 2.66
CA LEU A 397 16.84 -3.52 2.29
C LEU A 397 16.63 -3.32 0.80
N ASP A 398 16.11 -4.36 0.10
CA ASP A 398 15.70 -4.31 -1.30
C ASP A 398 14.34 -5.01 -1.51
N PHE A 399 13.33 -4.27 -1.95
CA PHE A 399 12.02 -4.80 -2.33
C PHE A 399 11.99 -5.41 -3.74
N GLY A 400 13.07 -6.07 -4.16
CA GLY A 400 13.20 -6.72 -5.47
C GLY A 400 12.37 -7.99 -5.67
N GLY A 401 11.51 -8.37 -4.73
CA GLY A 401 10.61 -9.52 -4.81
C GLY A 401 11.27 -10.89 -4.60
N ARG A 402 12.59 -10.94 -4.47
CA ARG A 402 13.35 -12.16 -4.13
C ARG A 402 13.70 -12.13 -2.66
N ILE A 403 13.38 -13.22 -1.97
CA ILE A 403 13.63 -13.38 -0.54
C ILE A 403 15.08 -13.81 -0.35
N ASP A 404 15.82 -13.05 0.46
CA ASP A 404 17.14 -13.42 0.96
C ASP A 404 17.36 -12.73 2.31
N PHE A 405 17.93 -13.45 3.29
CA PHE A 405 18.07 -12.95 4.65
C PHE A 405 19.43 -13.27 5.22
N GLU A 406 20.15 -12.23 5.63
CA GLU A 406 21.43 -12.35 6.31
C GLU A 406 21.38 -11.67 7.67
N TRP A 407 22.00 -12.31 8.68
CA TRP A 407 22.03 -11.82 10.05
C TRP A 407 23.43 -11.95 10.63
N ASP A 408 24.07 -10.83 10.95
CA ASP A 408 25.37 -10.71 11.63
C ASP A 408 25.21 -9.82 12.88
N ALA A 409 24.51 -10.35 13.90
CA ALA A 409 24.36 -9.68 15.18
C ALA A 409 24.34 -10.72 16.32
N GLU A 410 25.26 -10.57 17.25
CA GLU A 410 25.37 -11.43 18.43
C GLU A 410 24.88 -10.69 19.68
N PHE A 411 24.10 -11.38 20.50
CA PHE A 411 23.62 -10.92 21.79
C PHE A 411 24.26 -11.75 22.90
N ARG A 412 24.65 -11.10 23.99
CA ARG A 412 25.28 -11.75 25.15
C ARG A 412 24.28 -12.19 26.21
N ARG A 413 23.14 -11.50 26.28
CA ARG A 413 22.06 -11.80 27.21
C ARG A 413 21.08 -12.78 26.56
N GLU A 414 20.52 -13.65 27.36
CA GLU A 414 19.44 -14.52 26.91
C GLU A 414 18.17 -13.72 26.54
N ARG A 415 17.92 -12.63 27.29
CA ARG A 415 16.72 -11.80 27.11
C ARG A 415 17.05 -10.31 27.22
N VAL A 416 16.28 -9.52 26.50
CA VAL A 416 16.22 -8.07 26.66
C VAL A 416 14.75 -7.70 26.94
N GLY A 417 14.50 -7.18 28.15
CA GLY A 417 13.13 -7.05 28.63
C GLY A 417 12.48 -8.42 28.80
N ASP A 418 11.31 -8.58 28.24
CA ASP A 418 10.50 -9.80 28.18
C ASP A 418 10.70 -10.63 26.90
N VAL A 419 11.67 -10.24 26.04
CA VAL A 419 11.92 -10.87 24.75
C VAL A 419 13.26 -11.64 24.76
N PRO A 420 13.28 -12.95 24.38
CA PRO A 420 14.53 -13.68 24.13
C PRO A 420 15.28 -13.09 22.94
N THR A 421 16.60 -13.04 23.05
CA THR A 421 17.42 -12.38 22.01
C THR A 421 17.48 -13.15 20.69
N GLU A 422 17.28 -14.44 20.70
CA GLU A 422 17.16 -15.29 19.51
C GLU A 422 15.94 -14.90 18.64
N MET A 423 14.88 -14.41 19.29
CA MET A 423 13.65 -14.00 18.60
C MET A 423 13.81 -12.77 17.71
N PHE A 424 14.84 -11.94 17.93
CA PHE A 424 15.10 -10.81 17.02
C PHE A 424 15.48 -11.29 15.62
N ARG A 425 16.35 -12.29 15.52
CA ARG A 425 16.70 -12.91 14.24
C ARG A 425 15.45 -13.55 13.59
N HIS A 426 14.69 -14.29 14.39
CA HIS A 426 13.48 -14.97 13.92
C HIS A 426 12.44 -13.97 13.41
N PHE A 427 12.19 -12.89 14.16
CA PHE A 427 11.29 -11.80 13.78
C PHE A 427 11.64 -11.21 12.40
N PHE A 428 12.89 -10.80 12.20
CA PHE A 428 13.30 -10.18 10.93
C PHE A 428 13.34 -11.18 9.77
N HIS A 429 13.62 -12.45 10.03
CA HIS A 429 13.53 -13.51 9.01
C HIS A 429 12.08 -13.69 8.54
N SER A 430 11.12 -13.84 9.46
CA SER A 430 9.70 -14.02 9.15
C SER A 430 9.11 -12.79 8.45
N LEU A 431 9.48 -11.59 8.91
CA LEU A 431 9.12 -10.33 8.25
C LEU A 431 9.69 -10.27 6.82
N CYS A 432 10.96 -10.60 6.61
CA CYS A 432 11.61 -10.61 5.30
C CYS A 432 10.90 -11.55 4.31
N CYS A 433 10.56 -12.75 4.77
CA CYS A 433 9.82 -13.73 3.97
C CYS A 433 8.43 -13.20 3.59
N ALA A 434 7.70 -12.64 4.54
CA ALA A 434 6.34 -12.14 4.33
C ALA A 434 6.30 -10.86 3.48
N ALA A 435 7.25 -9.95 3.68
CA ALA A 435 7.41 -8.72 2.88
C ALA A 435 8.02 -8.97 1.49
N ARG A 436 8.50 -10.19 1.21
CA ARG A 436 9.13 -10.60 -0.05
C ARG A 436 10.27 -9.67 -0.45
N CYS A 437 11.19 -9.45 0.47
CA CYS A 437 12.34 -8.57 0.29
C CYS A 437 13.65 -9.32 0.49
N ASN A 438 14.76 -8.67 0.12
CA ASN A 438 16.09 -9.04 0.54
C ASN A 438 16.45 -8.13 1.72
N LEU A 439 16.88 -8.73 2.84
CA LEU A 439 17.17 -8.02 4.09
C LEU A 439 18.47 -8.54 4.72
N GLN A 440 19.45 -7.66 4.82
CA GLN A 440 20.71 -7.96 5.49
C GLN A 440 20.86 -7.05 6.71
N ILE A 441 21.16 -7.65 7.86
CA ILE A 441 21.30 -6.95 9.14
C ILE A 441 22.62 -7.31 9.78
N ALA A 442 23.41 -6.28 10.08
CA ALA A 442 24.64 -6.44 10.88
C ALA A 442 24.62 -5.43 12.03
N ALA A 443 24.96 -5.87 13.25
CA ALA A 443 25.02 -4.97 14.42
C ALA A 443 26.16 -5.33 15.35
N LYS A 444 26.82 -4.28 15.87
CA LYS A 444 27.93 -4.38 16.84
C LYS A 444 27.75 -3.35 17.95
N GLY A 445 28.09 -3.72 19.16
CA GLY A 445 28.02 -2.90 20.36
C GLY A 445 28.03 -3.75 21.61
N ASP A 446 28.14 -3.14 22.76
CA ASP A 446 28.26 -3.85 24.05
C ASP A 446 26.93 -3.99 24.78
N ASN A 447 26.04 -3.01 24.68
CA ASN A 447 24.73 -3.04 25.30
C ASN A 447 23.69 -3.72 24.38
N ASP A 448 23.18 -4.86 24.81
CA ASP A 448 22.23 -5.64 24.02
C ASP A 448 20.87 -4.94 23.80
N HIS A 449 20.43 -4.10 24.77
CA HIS A 449 19.22 -3.27 24.58
C HIS A 449 19.47 -2.24 23.48
N HIS A 450 20.56 -1.47 23.54
CA HIS A 450 20.92 -0.50 22.51
C HIS A 450 21.11 -1.17 21.14
N LYS A 451 21.67 -2.38 21.13
CA LYS A 451 21.88 -3.15 19.90
C LYS A 451 20.54 -3.55 19.24
N ALA A 452 19.59 -4.07 20.02
CA ALA A 452 18.26 -4.39 19.54
C ALA A 452 17.56 -3.13 19.03
N GLU A 453 17.56 -2.07 19.81
CA GLU A 453 16.94 -0.79 19.43
C GLU A 453 17.60 -0.17 18.19
N ALA A 454 18.94 -0.25 18.06
CA ALA A 454 19.67 0.19 16.88
C ALA A 454 19.23 -0.57 15.62
N ILE A 455 19.03 -1.89 15.70
CA ILE A 455 18.55 -2.71 14.59
C ILE A 455 17.13 -2.25 14.16
N PHE A 456 16.20 -2.11 15.10
CA PHE A 456 14.82 -1.69 14.77
C PHE A 456 14.76 -0.27 14.21
N LYS A 457 15.54 0.67 14.76
CA LYS A 457 15.65 2.05 14.23
C LYS A 457 16.29 2.06 12.84
N ALA A 458 17.36 1.28 12.63
CA ALA A 458 18.02 1.18 11.33
C ALA A 458 17.09 0.57 10.28
N PHE A 459 16.35 -0.49 10.62
CA PHE A 459 15.33 -1.08 9.77
C PHE A 459 14.24 -0.05 9.42
N ALA A 460 13.74 0.67 10.41
CA ALA A 460 12.74 1.72 10.21
C ALA A 460 13.20 2.81 9.24
N ARG A 461 14.45 3.26 9.37
CA ARG A 461 15.05 4.25 8.46
C ARG A 461 15.27 3.68 7.06
N ALA A 462 15.74 2.44 6.94
CA ALA A 462 15.88 1.74 5.67
C ALA A 462 14.52 1.56 4.99
N LEU A 463 13.49 1.16 5.73
CA LEU A 463 12.11 1.06 5.27
C LEU A 463 11.61 2.41 4.72
N ARG A 464 11.77 3.50 5.49
CA ARG A 464 11.37 4.85 5.06
C ARG A 464 12.00 5.25 3.73
N MET A 465 13.29 4.95 3.54
CA MET A 465 14.00 5.25 2.29
C MET A 465 13.46 4.39 1.14
N ALA A 466 13.31 3.10 1.38
CA ALA A 466 12.89 2.14 0.38
C ALA A 466 11.45 2.35 -0.10
N VAL A 467 10.54 2.77 0.79
CA VAL A 467 9.12 2.99 0.46
C VAL A 467 8.83 4.41 0.00
N ALA A 468 9.78 5.34 0.12
CA ALA A 468 9.61 6.71 -0.34
C ALA A 468 9.30 6.73 -1.84
N ARG A 469 8.26 7.47 -2.24
CA ARG A 469 7.95 7.67 -3.65
C ARG A 469 8.74 8.87 -4.20
N SER A 470 9.38 8.69 -5.36
CA SER A 470 10.05 9.79 -6.05
C SER A 470 9.00 10.70 -6.68
N GLY A 471 9.22 12.02 -6.63
CA GLY A 471 8.35 12.98 -7.31
C GLY A 471 8.45 12.97 -8.85
N PHE A 472 9.32 12.14 -9.44
CA PHE A 472 9.68 12.15 -10.85
C PHE A 472 9.38 10.83 -11.59
N GLY A 473 8.19 10.28 -11.38
CA GLY A 473 7.76 9.13 -12.17
C GLY A 473 7.25 7.98 -11.31
N TYR A 474 6.40 7.17 -11.94
CA TYR A 474 5.81 5.96 -11.34
C TYR A 474 6.36 4.70 -12.01
N ASP A 475 7.57 4.78 -12.57
CA ASP A 475 8.22 3.63 -13.18
C ASP A 475 8.58 2.59 -12.13
N ILE A 476 8.50 1.33 -12.52
CA ILE A 476 9.00 0.23 -11.69
C ILE A 476 10.53 0.38 -11.62
N PRO A 477 11.14 0.48 -10.42
CA PRO A 477 12.58 0.72 -10.27
C PRO A 477 13.38 -0.55 -10.57
N SER A 478 13.27 -1.03 -11.81
CA SER A 478 13.92 -2.23 -12.32
C SER A 478 14.20 -2.09 -13.80
N SER A 479 15.45 -2.31 -14.21
CA SER A 479 15.83 -2.36 -15.63
C SER A 479 15.13 -3.48 -16.43
N LYS A 480 14.49 -4.43 -15.71
CA LYS A 480 13.72 -5.53 -16.30
C LYS A 480 12.23 -5.19 -16.45
N GLY A 481 11.78 -4.03 -15.95
CA GLY A 481 10.38 -3.60 -15.98
C GLY A 481 9.45 -4.41 -15.05
N VAL A 482 9.99 -5.28 -14.20
CA VAL A 482 9.26 -6.09 -13.19
C VAL A 482 10.09 -6.22 -11.92
N LEU A 483 9.42 -6.39 -10.77
CA LEU A 483 9.98 -6.70 -9.46
C LEU A 483 9.37 -7.96 -8.87
#